data_331cf8097c410712ed40de749cfbfc55
#
_entry.id   331cf8097c410712ed40de749cfbfc55
#
_cell.length_a   1.000
_cell.length_b   1.000
_cell.length_c   1.000
_cell.angle_alpha   90.00
_cell.angle_beta   90.00
_cell.angle_gamma   90.00
#
_symmetry.space_group_name_H-M   'P 1'
#
loop_
_entity.id
_entity.type
_entity.pdbx_description
1 polymer ?
#
loop_
_entity_poly.entity_id
_entity_poly.type
_entity_poly.pdbx_seq_one_letter_code
_entity_poly.pdbx_strand_id
1 'polypeptide(L)'
;GTSQTVDWDLSEMNSQTINLKVNTDHNVGIRFINSSDPNDIEDITLEVIAEADEHQVFYEFADVSVNVTSASNDTKDGGRGVLLNSVWNASSIGTGLVRVYLIHEPTNFNATTRDGLGGNNDVAIDIPVSIVG
;
A
#
# COMPACT_ATOMS: atom_id res chain seq x y z
N GLY A 1 -20.58 -4.74 5.09
CA GLY A 1 -19.76 -4.38 3.97
C GLY A 1 -19.21 -5.58 3.23
N THR A 2 -18.75 -5.35 2.04
CA THR A 2 -18.13 -6.37 1.19
C THR A 2 -16.63 -6.22 1.25
N SER A 3 -15.90 -7.35 1.18
CA SER A 3 -14.45 -7.38 1.12
C SER A 3 -14.00 -7.78 -0.27
N GLN A 4 -12.90 -7.20 -0.72
CA GLN A 4 -12.21 -7.59 -1.93
C GLN A 4 -10.77 -7.94 -1.60
N THR A 5 -10.27 -9.04 -2.17
CA THR A 5 -8.85 -9.37 -2.11
C THR A 5 -8.26 -9.24 -3.51
N VAL A 6 -7.17 -8.50 -3.60
CA VAL A 6 -6.44 -8.31 -4.85
C VAL A 6 -5.04 -8.87 -4.66
N ASP A 7 -4.69 -9.88 -5.45
CA ASP A 7 -3.37 -10.50 -5.42
C ASP A 7 -2.53 -9.99 -6.59
N TRP A 8 -1.34 -9.47 -6.28
CA TRP A 8 -0.43 -8.94 -7.27
C TRP A 8 0.96 -9.54 -7.10
N ASP A 9 1.50 -10.01 -8.21
CA ASP A 9 2.81 -10.65 -8.29
C ASP A 9 3.72 -9.77 -9.16
N LEU A 10 4.94 -9.54 -8.69
CA LEU A 10 5.92 -8.73 -9.42
C LEU A 10 6.36 -9.36 -10.75
N SER A 11 6.24 -10.69 -10.86
CA SER A 11 6.68 -11.43 -12.06
C SER A 11 5.58 -11.61 -13.09
N GLU A 12 4.33 -11.31 -12.76
CA GLU A 12 3.18 -11.57 -13.64
C GLU A 12 2.38 -10.32 -13.92
N MET A 13 1.81 -10.26 -15.12
CA MET A 13 0.84 -9.23 -15.46
C MET A 13 -0.52 -9.64 -14.93
N ASN A 14 -0.92 -9.05 -13.82
CA ASN A 14 -2.20 -9.30 -13.19
C ASN A 14 -3.23 -8.28 -13.70
N SER A 15 -4.47 -8.71 -13.89
CA SER A 15 -5.56 -7.87 -14.36
C SER A 15 -6.54 -7.48 -13.26
N GLN A 16 -6.26 -7.83 -12.01
CA GLN A 16 -7.16 -7.49 -10.90
C GLN A 16 -7.11 -5.99 -10.63
N THR A 17 -8.27 -5.44 -10.33
CA THR A 17 -8.46 -4.00 -10.09
C THR A 17 -8.98 -3.78 -8.67
N ILE A 18 -8.44 -2.78 -7.98
CA ILE A 18 -8.99 -2.34 -6.72
C ILE A 18 -10.24 -1.51 -7.00
N ASN A 19 -11.38 -1.92 -6.44
CA ASN A 19 -12.64 -1.22 -6.62
C ASN A 19 -13.00 -0.43 -5.36
N LEU A 20 -13.22 0.86 -5.53
CA LEU A 20 -13.61 1.76 -4.45
C LEU A 20 -14.95 2.40 -4.78
N LYS A 21 -15.73 2.70 -3.75
CA LYS A 21 -16.94 3.51 -3.87
C LYS A 21 -16.60 4.93 -3.43
N VAL A 22 -17.05 5.90 -4.22
CA VAL A 22 -16.80 7.32 -3.92
C VAL A 22 -17.42 7.74 -2.59
N ASN A 23 -16.75 8.63 -1.87
CA ASN A 23 -17.20 9.18 -0.58
C ASN A 23 -17.47 8.10 0.49
N THR A 24 -16.69 7.03 0.45
CA THR A 24 -16.82 5.90 1.37
C THR A 24 -15.45 5.58 1.94
N ASP A 25 -15.37 5.38 3.25
CA ASP A 25 -14.15 4.92 3.90
C ASP A 25 -13.97 3.42 3.67
N HIS A 26 -12.83 3.06 3.09
CA HIS A 26 -12.45 1.67 2.90
C HIS A 26 -11.27 1.32 3.79
N ASN A 27 -11.39 0.25 4.55
CA ASN A 27 -10.24 -0.29 5.29
C ASN A 27 -9.39 -1.14 4.35
N VAL A 28 -8.12 -0.81 4.25
CA VAL A 28 -7.18 -1.46 3.33
C VAL A 28 -6.03 -2.06 4.12
N GLY A 29 -5.87 -3.37 4.03
CA GLY A 29 -4.72 -4.06 4.58
C GLY A 29 -3.83 -4.56 3.46
N ILE A 30 -2.51 -4.48 3.63
CA ILE A 30 -1.55 -4.98 2.66
C ILE A 30 -0.62 -5.99 3.32
N ARG A 31 -0.28 -7.05 2.58
CA ARG A 31 0.71 -8.03 2.99
C ARG A 31 1.73 -8.23 1.88
N PHE A 32 2.98 -8.41 2.29
CA PHE A 32 4.08 -8.68 1.38
C PHE A 32 4.58 -10.11 1.61
N ILE A 33 4.54 -10.91 0.56
CA ILE A 33 4.88 -12.33 0.65
C ILE A 33 5.92 -12.66 -0.40
N ASN A 34 7.00 -13.31 0.02
CA ASN A 34 8.00 -13.86 -0.90
C ASN A 34 7.66 -15.32 -1.16
N SER A 35 7.18 -15.63 -2.35
CA SER A 35 6.81 -16.98 -2.77
C SER A 35 7.73 -17.51 -3.89
N SER A 36 8.91 -16.92 -4.06
CA SER A 36 9.87 -17.34 -5.09
C SER A 36 10.33 -18.78 -4.92
N ASP A 37 10.39 -19.27 -3.68
CA ASP A 37 10.61 -20.68 -3.37
C ASP A 37 9.30 -21.28 -2.84
N PRO A 38 8.59 -22.14 -3.61
CA PRO A 38 7.33 -22.72 -3.15
C PRO A 38 7.45 -23.62 -1.92
N ASN A 39 8.66 -24.06 -1.60
CA ASN A 39 8.92 -24.87 -0.40
C ASN A 39 9.28 -24.02 0.82
N ASP A 40 9.48 -22.72 0.65
CA ASP A 40 9.85 -21.81 1.72
C ASP A 40 9.22 -20.43 1.44
N ILE A 41 7.92 -20.33 1.73
CA ILE A 41 7.16 -19.10 1.56
C ILE A 41 7.39 -18.21 2.79
N GLU A 42 7.90 -17.01 2.58
CA GLU A 42 8.20 -16.06 3.64
C GLU A 42 7.16 -14.93 3.67
N ASP A 43 6.67 -14.60 4.86
CA ASP A 43 5.81 -13.44 5.07
C ASP A 43 6.68 -12.24 5.45
N ILE A 44 7.00 -11.43 4.46
CA ILE A 44 7.83 -10.22 4.63
C ILE A 44 7.10 -9.18 5.52
N THR A 45 5.79 -9.24 5.59
CA THR A 45 5.00 -8.34 6.44
C THR A 45 5.43 -8.43 7.91
N LEU A 46 5.74 -9.62 8.41
CA LEU A 46 6.20 -9.81 9.78
C LEU A 46 7.53 -9.09 10.04
N GLU A 47 8.44 -9.12 9.06
CA GLU A 47 9.72 -8.41 9.13
C GLU A 47 9.50 -6.89 9.12
N VAL A 48 8.58 -6.40 8.29
CA VAL A 48 8.22 -4.98 8.25
C VAL A 48 7.67 -4.51 9.59
N ILE A 49 6.84 -5.33 10.25
CA ILE A 49 6.30 -5.02 11.57
C ILE A 49 7.41 -4.99 12.62
N ALA A 50 8.31 -5.97 12.60
CA ALA A 50 9.42 -6.06 13.55
C ALA A 50 10.42 -4.90 13.38
N GLU A 51 10.59 -4.41 12.15
CA GLU A 51 11.50 -3.32 11.80
C GLU A 51 10.74 -2.07 11.35
N ALA A 52 9.66 -1.72 12.06
CA ALA A 52 8.80 -0.60 11.69
C ALA A 52 9.54 0.74 11.63
N ASP A 53 10.61 0.90 12.41
CA ASP A 53 11.46 2.08 12.40
C ASP A 53 12.29 2.21 11.11
N GLU A 54 12.42 1.15 10.34
CA GLU A 54 13.20 1.11 9.10
C GLU A 54 12.34 1.00 7.84
N HIS A 55 11.01 0.96 7.96
CA HIS A 55 10.11 0.72 6.83
C HIS A 55 9.00 1.75 6.72
N GLN A 56 8.59 2.03 5.48
CA GLN A 56 7.40 2.81 5.17
C GLN A 56 6.72 2.22 3.94
N VAL A 57 5.41 2.02 4.03
CA VAL A 57 4.58 1.76 2.86
C VAL A 57 4.12 3.11 2.31
N PHE A 58 4.23 3.31 1.02
CA PHE A 58 3.82 4.55 0.37
C PHE A 58 2.91 4.25 -0.81
N TYR A 59 1.82 5.00 -0.93
CA TYR A 59 0.84 4.86 -2.00
C TYR A 59 0.85 6.12 -2.85
N GLU A 60 1.11 5.96 -4.14
CA GLU A 60 1.11 7.05 -5.11
C GLU A 60 0.04 6.79 -6.16
N PHE A 61 -0.94 7.69 -6.25
CA PHE A 61 -2.07 7.54 -7.18
C PHE A 61 -1.83 8.34 -8.45
N ALA A 62 -2.23 7.78 -9.59
CA ALA A 62 -2.23 8.45 -10.89
C ALA A 62 -3.63 8.41 -11.49
N ASP A 63 -4.07 9.54 -12.03
CA ASP A 63 -5.38 9.76 -12.68
C ASP A 63 -6.59 9.63 -11.75
N VAL A 64 -6.38 9.32 -10.49
CA VAL A 64 -7.39 9.33 -9.42
C VAL A 64 -6.81 9.98 -8.19
N SER A 65 -7.69 10.50 -7.33
CA SER A 65 -7.31 11.10 -6.05
C SER A 65 -7.92 10.30 -4.92
N VAL A 66 -7.07 9.76 -4.06
CA VAL A 66 -7.49 8.99 -2.90
C VAL A 66 -6.75 9.50 -1.67
N ASN A 67 -7.49 9.80 -0.62
CA ASN A 67 -6.91 10.18 0.66
C ASN A 67 -6.62 8.92 1.46
N VAL A 68 -5.38 8.78 1.93
CA VAL A 68 -4.92 7.62 2.71
C VAL A 68 -4.53 8.08 4.11
N THR A 69 -5.10 7.45 5.13
CA THR A 69 -4.76 7.70 6.52
C THR A 69 -4.47 6.39 7.24
N SER A 70 -3.65 6.45 8.29
CA SER A 70 -3.32 5.28 9.10
C SER A 70 -4.57 4.80 9.85
N ALA A 71 -4.88 3.51 9.77
CA ALA A 71 -6.00 2.92 10.48
C ALA A 71 -5.67 2.72 11.97
N SER A 72 -6.69 2.51 12.79
CA SER A 72 -6.50 2.30 14.23
C SER A 72 -5.70 1.03 14.53
N ASN A 73 -5.76 0.04 13.66
CA ASN A 73 -5.02 -1.23 13.79
C ASN A 73 -3.69 -1.24 13.01
N ASP A 74 -3.27 -0.09 12.47
CA ASP A 74 -2.02 0.00 11.73
C ASP A 74 -0.81 -0.19 12.67
N THR A 75 0.26 -0.73 12.13
CA THR A 75 1.56 -0.75 12.80
C THR A 75 2.10 0.66 12.88
N LYS A 76 2.54 1.08 14.06
CA LYS A 76 3.03 2.43 14.29
C LYS A 76 4.44 2.41 14.86
N ASP A 77 5.22 3.41 14.46
CA ASP A 77 6.53 3.70 15.02
C ASP A 77 6.51 5.13 15.57
N GLY A 78 6.47 5.27 16.89
CA GLY A 78 6.47 6.56 17.55
C GLY A 78 5.32 7.48 17.11
N GLY A 79 4.17 6.93 16.79
CA GLY A 79 3.00 7.69 16.32
C GLY A 79 2.88 7.79 14.80
N ARG A 80 3.94 7.44 14.05
CA ARG A 80 3.90 7.37 12.59
C ARG A 80 3.30 6.05 12.15
N GLY A 81 2.31 6.08 11.28
CA GLY A 81 1.74 4.88 10.69
C GLY A 81 2.64 4.32 9.59
N VAL A 82 2.92 3.02 9.64
CA VAL A 82 3.65 2.32 8.58
C VAL A 82 2.79 2.13 7.33
N LEU A 83 1.46 2.21 7.50
CA LEU A 83 0.44 2.07 6.46
C LEU A 83 0.29 0.64 5.91
N LEU A 84 0.56 -0.34 6.75
CA LEU A 84 0.17 -1.72 6.49
C LEU A 84 -1.35 -1.90 6.59
N ASN A 85 -1.99 -1.09 7.42
CA ASN A 85 -3.43 -0.98 7.53
C ASN A 85 -3.81 0.50 7.46
N SER A 86 -4.65 0.83 6.49
CA SER A 86 -4.98 2.23 6.20
C SER A 86 -6.46 2.38 5.86
N VAL A 87 -6.92 3.62 5.87
CA VAL A 87 -8.27 3.98 5.43
C VAL A 87 -8.14 4.81 4.17
N TRP A 88 -8.83 4.40 3.12
CA TRP A 88 -8.84 5.06 1.83
C TRP A 88 -10.19 5.69 1.57
N ASN A 89 -10.19 6.95 1.17
CA ASN A 89 -11.41 7.68 0.79
C ASN A 89 -11.16 8.47 -0.49
N ALA A 90 -11.99 8.21 -1.50
CA ALA A 90 -11.94 8.91 -2.78
C ALA A 90 -13.14 9.86 -2.89
N SER A 91 -12.90 11.09 -3.34
CA SER A 91 -13.95 12.13 -3.44
C SER A 91 -14.54 12.27 -4.83
N SER A 92 -14.02 11.58 -5.84
CA SER A 92 -14.53 11.64 -7.20
C SER A 92 -14.40 10.30 -7.91
N ILE A 93 -15.32 10.06 -8.84
CA ILE A 93 -15.37 8.87 -9.69
C ILE A 93 -14.25 8.96 -10.72
N GLY A 94 -13.65 7.83 -11.06
CA GLY A 94 -12.62 7.76 -12.09
C GLY A 94 -11.91 6.42 -12.12
N THR A 95 -11.00 6.29 -13.06
CA THR A 95 -10.11 5.14 -13.19
C THR A 95 -8.68 5.60 -13.30
N GLY A 96 -7.79 4.85 -12.69
CA GLY A 96 -6.36 5.15 -12.69
C GLY A 96 -5.58 4.00 -12.12
N LEU A 97 -4.48 4.31 -11.44
CA LEU A 97 -3.68 3.29 -10.77
C LEU A 97 -3.12 3.82 -9.46
N VAL A 98 -2.73 2.88 -8.59
CA VAL A 98 -1.91 3.15 -7.43
C VAL A 98 -0.59 2.43 -7.59
N ARG A 99 0.52 3.14 -7.38
CA ARG A 99 1.83 2.53 -7.21
C ARG A 99 2.07 2.33 -5.73
N VAL A 100 2.25 1.08 -5.34
CA VAL A 100 2.52 0.70 -3.95
C VAL A 100 4.00 0.48 -3.79
N TYR A 101 4.60 1.19 -2.82
CA TYR A 101 6.01 1.06 -2.48
C TYR A 101 6.14 0.46 -1.08
N LEU A 102 7.07 -0.48 -0.95
CA LEU A 102 7.65 -0.81 0.36
C LEU A 102 9.06 -0.22 0.37
N ILE A 103 9.27 0.78 1.22
CA ILE A 103 10.52 1.54 1.29
C ILE A 103 11.31 1.09 2.50
N HIS A 104 12.57 0.73 2.28
CA HIS A 104 13.52 0.36 3.33
C HIS A 104 14.45 1.54 3.62
N GLU A 105 14.58 1.86 4.89
CA GLU A 105 15.43 2.93 5.41
C GLU A 105 15.14 4.30 4.77
N PRO A 106 13.88 4.80 4.84
CA PRO A 106 13.60 6.16 4.39
C PRO A 106 14.48 7.16 5.17
N THR A 107 14.89 8.23 4.49
CA THR A 107 15.71 9.27 5.11
C THR A 107 14.90 10.41 5.67
N ASN A 108 13.64 10.57 5.23
CA ASN A 108 12.74 11.62 5.70
C ASN A 108 11.30 11.12 5.74
N PHE A 109 10.85 10.64 6.89
CA PHE A 109 9.50 10.11 7.07
C PHE A 109 8.39 11.16 6.94
N ASN A 110 8.73 12.45 6.97
CA ASN A 110 7.74 13.53 6.85
C ASN A 110 7.49 13.95 5.40
N ALA A 111 8.25 13.43 4.46
CA ALA A 111 8.07 13.76 3.06
C ALA A 111 6.75 13.22 2.52
N THR A 112 6.17 13.92 1.54
CA THR A 112 4.90 13.57 0.91
C THR A 112 5.06 13.04 -0.51
N THR A 113 6.30 12.90 -0.99
CA THR A 113 6.61 12.34 -2.29
C THR A 113 7.55 11.16 -2.14
N ARG A 114 7.55 10.27 -3.15
CA ARG A 114 8.45 9.11 -3.14
C ARG A 114 9.92 9.55 -3.08
N ASP A 115 10.31 10.50 -3.91
CA ASP A 115 11.69 10.98 -3.95
C ASP A 115 12.10 11.63 -2.63
N GLY A 116 11.18 12.39 -2.03
CA GLY A 116 11.45 13.06 -0.76
C GLY A 116 11.67 12.11 0.40
N LEU A 117 11.01 10.94 0.39
CA LEU A 117 11.18 9.93 1.44
C LEU A 117 12.58 9.33 1.44
N GLY A 118 13.22 9.20 0.29
CA GLY A 118 14.54 8.57 0.19
C GLY A 118 14.47 7.06 0.44
N GLY A 119 15.60 6.47 0.80
CA GLY A 119 15.67 5.03 1.03
C GLY A 119 15.64 4.22 -0.25
N ASN A 120 15.44 2.91 -0.12
CA ASN A 120 15.40 1.96 -1.23
C ASN A 120 14.03 1.32 -1.36
N ASN A 121 13.60 1.03 -2.58
CA ASN A 121 12.38 0.27 -2.82
C ASN A 121 12.66 -1.23 -2.69
N ASP A 122 12.07 -1.86 -1.68
CA ASP A 122 12.02 -3.33 -1.60
C ASP A 122 10.93 -3.87 -2.52
N VAL A 123 9.83 -3.10 -2.67
CA VAL A 123 8.73 -3.40 -3.58
C VAL A 123 8.27 -2.10 -4.23
N ALA A 124 7.97 -2.16 -5.53
CA ALA A 124 7.26 -1.11 -6.26
C ALA A 124 6.37 -1.79 -7.30
N ILE A 125 5.06 -1.63 -7.19
CA ILE A 125 4.09 -2.32 -8.05
C ILE A 125 2.90 -1.40 -8.37
N ASP A 126 2.44 -1.46 -9.63
CA ASP A 126 1.28 -0.69 -10.08
C ASP A 126 0.03 -1.57 -10.08
N ILE A 127 -1.04 -1.10 -9.46
CA ILE A 127 -2.32 -1.79 -9.37
C ILE A 127 -3.41 -0.89 -9.91
N PRO A 128 -4.24 -1.33 -10.87
CA PRO A 128 -5.36 -0.53 -11.37
C PRO A 128 -6.37 -0.23 -10.27
N VAL A 129 -6.94 0.97 -10.31
CA VAL A 129 -7.95 1.44 -9.36
C VAL A 129 -9.15 1.95 -10.13
N SER A 130 -10.35 1.53 -9.73
CA SER A 130 -11.61 2.00 -10.27
C SER A 130 -12.46 2.56 -9.14
N ILE A 131 -12.87 3.82 -9.26
CA ILE A 131 -13.73 4.50 -8.28
C ILE A 131 -15.09 4.71 -8.92
N VAL A 132 -16.11 4.13 -8.31
CA VAL A 132 -17.49 4.17 -8.82
C VAL A 132 -18.44 4.86 -7.85
N GLY A 133 -19.61 5.23 -8.39
CA GLY A 133 -20.64 5.89 -7.59
C GLY A 133 -21.51 4.98 -6.75
#